data_5debfdddf5684644521ee8a03d8571d5
#
_entry.id   5debfdddf5684644521ee8a03d8571d5
#
_cell.length_a   1.000
_cell.length_b   1.000
_cell.length_c   1.000
_cell.angle_alpha   90.00
_cell.angle_beta   90.00
_cell.angle_gamma   90.00
#
_symmetry.space_group_name_H-M   'P 1'
#
loop_
_entity.id
_entity.type
_entity.pdbx_description
1 polymer ?
#
loop_
_entity_poly.entity_id
_entity_poly.type
_entity_poly.pdbx_seq_one_letter_code
_entity_poly.pdbx_strand_id
1 'polypeptide(L)'
;TNEGFKVKPFYRQEDLEGLKTTEGLPGQFPYLRGTKKNDNTWYVRQEIKVECAKEANAKALDILNKGVDSLGFSLKKKDLCPEYIETLLEGICAECVELNFSTCQGATVLLANLLVEYFTKKGYDLANLKGSVNYDPMGKMLSKGKDVSNYIATAKELVEVMAALPKYRCISVNAIELNNAGSYIAQELGYALAWGNEYLNALIEAVVSVDDAAKKIKFNFGISSNYFLEIAKFRAARMLWANIVAQYAPACQCA
;
A
#
# COMPACT_ATOMS: atom_id res chain seq x y z
N THR A 1 10.82 -23.86 -13.44
CA THR A 1 10.16 -22.55 -13.37
C THR A 1 11.06 -21.47 -13.94
N ASN A 2 10.50 -20.33 -14.31
CA ASN A 2 11.28 -19.15 -14.73
C ASN A 2 12.08 -18.54 -13.56
N GLU A 3 11.75 -18.93 -12.32
CA GLU A 3 12.43 -18.51 -11.09
C GLU A 3 13.75 -19.25 -10.83
N GLY A 4 14.20 -20.11 -11.75
CA GLY A 4 15.49 -20.80 -11.68
C GLY A 4 15.52 -22.06 -10.82
N PHE A 5 14.41 -22.52 -10.28
CA PHE A 5 14.32 -23.77 -9.53
C PHE A 5 13.25 -24.73 -10.08
N LYS A 6 13.35 -25.99 -9.72
CA LYS A 6 12.40 -27.03 -10.13
C LYS A 6 11.32 -27.18 -9.07
N VAL A 7 10.07 -27.31 -9.50
CA VAL A 7 8.92 -27.65 -8.66
C VAL A 7 8.64 -29.14 -8.83
N LYS A 8 8.45 -29.86 -7.73
CA LYS A 8 8.05 -31.27 -7.75
C LYS A 8 6.60 -31.41 -8.21
N PRO A 9 6.21 -32.53 -8.82
CA PRO A 9 4.81 -32.82 -9.17
C PRO A 9 3.89 -32.87 -7.95
N PHE A 10 4.42 -33.28 -6.80
CA PHE A 10 3.75 -33.31 -5.49
C PHE A 10 4.77 -33.22 -4.37
N TYR A 11 4.31 -32.83 -3.18
CA TYR A 11 5.11 -32.70 -1.96
C TYR A 11 4.52 -33.59 -0.86
N ARG A 12 5.39 -34.11 0.03
CA ARG A 12 5.04 -34.97 1.15
C ARG A 12 5.53 -34.37 2.46
N GLN A 13 5.24 -35.05 3.59
CA GLN A 13 5.67 -34.62 4.92
C GLN A 13 7.19 -34.50 5.03
N GLU A 14 7.94 -35.37 4.39
CA GLU A 14 9.41 -35.39 4.37
C GLU A 14 10.00 -34.10 3.73
N ASP A 15 9.25 -33.46 2.81
CA ASP A 15 9.66 -32.20 2.18
C ASP A 15 9.57 -30.98 3.13
N LEU A 16 8.95 -31.15 4.30
CA LEU A 16 8.86 -30.13 5.34
C LEU A 16 9.97 -30.25 6.39
N GLU A 17 10.72 -31.37 6.39
CA GLU A 17 11.79 -31.61 7.35
C GLU A 17 12.91 -30.56 7.20
N GLY A 18 13.31 -29.97 8.32
CA GLY A 18 14.34 -28.93 8.37
C GLY A 18 13.89 -27.53 7.90
N LEU A 19 12.62 -27.35 7.52
CA LEU A 19 12.10 -26.04 7.13
C LEU A 19 11.68 -25.22 8.36
N LYS A 20 12.50 -24.26 8.78
CA LYS A 20 12.19 -23.30 9.85
C LYS A 20 10.93 -22.46 9.59
N THR A 21 10.51 -22.36 8.32
CA THR A 21 9.33 -21.58 7.91
C THR A 21 8.00 -22.17 8.37
N THR A 22 7.97 -23.40 8.90
CA THR A 22 6.79 -24.08 9.44
C THR A 22 6.52 -23.76 10.92
N GLU A 23 7.52 -23.26 11.64
CA GLU A 23 7.48 -23.08 13.09
C GLU A 23 6.80 -21.77 13.55
N GLY A 24 6.76 -20.74 12.68
CA GLY A 24 6.21 -19.43 13.02
C GLY A 24 4.69 -19.44 13.15
N LEU A 25 4.16 -18.66 14.10
CA LEU A 25 2.72 -18.43 14.26
C LEU A 25 2.26 -17.16 13.52
N PRO A 26 0.96 -17.04 13.16
CA PRO A 26 0.41 -15.80 12.62
C PRO A 26 0.63 -14.62 13.58
N GLY A 27 0.97 -13.45 13.05
CA GLY A 27 1.23 -12.24 13.85
C GLY A 27 2.57 -12.22 14.58
N GLN A 28 3.43 -13.23 14.40
CA GLN A 28 4.78 -13.25 14.95
C GLN A 28 5.81 -12.79 13.91
N PHE A 29 6.77 -11.98 14.37
CA PHE A 29 7.94 -11.61 13.57
C PHE A 29 8.69 -12.89 13.09
N PRO A 30 9.15 -12.97 11.87
CA PRO A 30 9.10 -11.97 10.77
C PRO A 30 7.83 -12.05 9.87
N TYR A 31 6.68 -12.38 10.39
CA TYR A 31 5.36 -12.35 9.74
C TYR A 31 5.17 -13.24 8.51
N LEU A 32 5.92 -14.33 8.42
CA LEU A 32 5.83 -15.28 7.32
C LEU A 32 4.39 -15.80 7.10
N ARG A 33 3.65 -16.05 8.20
CA ARG A 33 2.27 -16.53 8.17
C ARG A 33 1.21 -15.42 8.21
N GLY A 34 1.62 -14.16 8.12
CA GLY A 34 0.74 -13.00 8.13
C GLY A 34 0.91 -12.11 9.36
N THR A 35 0.46 -10.89 9.25
CA THR A 35 0.51 -9.88 10.31
C THR A 35 -0.68 -9.98 11.28
N LYS A 36 -1.78 -10.61 10.88
CA LYS A 36 -2.98 -10.80 11.69
C LYS A 36 -2.88 -12.08 12.53
N LYS A 37 -3.19 -11.94 13.82
CA LYS A 37 -3.08 -13.04 14.79
C LYS A 37 -4.34 -13.90 14.87
N ASN A 38 -5.52 -13.27 14.80
CA ASN A 38 -6.78 -13.87 15.17
C ASN A 38 -7.76 -14.09 14.00
N ASP A 39 -7.48 -13.53 12.84
CA ASP A 39 -8.34 -13.62 11.66
C ASP A 39 -7.53 -13.68 10.36
N ASN A 40 -8.21 -13.97 9.26
CA ASN A 40 -7.64 -13.98 7.92
C ASN A 40 -8.47 -13.11 6.96
N THR A 41 -9.14 -12.09 7.45
CA THR A 41 -9.92 -11.16 6.64
C THR A 41 -9.01 -10.31 5.75
N TRP A 42 -9.47 -9.97 4.56
CA TRP A 42 -8.83 -9.04 3.63
C TRP A 42 -9.88 -8.11 3.06
N TYR A 43 -9.46 -6.97 2.52
CA TYR A 43 -10.36 -6.04 1.86
C TYR A 43 -10.57 -6.44 0.40
N VAL A 44 -11.81 -6.34 -0.06
CA VAL A 44 -12.17 -6.42 -1.48
C VAL A 44 -12.23 -5.01 -2.02
N ARG A 45 -11.25 -4.65 -2.87
CA ARG A 45 -11.09 -3.28 -3.35
C ARG A 45 -11.57 -3.12 -4.79
N GLN A 46 -12.32 -2.04 -5.03
CA GLN A 46 -12.74 -1.62 -6.37
C GLN A 46 -12.18 -0.23 -6.68
N GLU A 47 -11.50 -0.11 -7.82
CA GLU A 47 -11.01 1.19 -8.32
C GLU A 47 -12.09 1.90 -9.14
N ILE A 48 -12.22 3.21 -8.92
CA ILE A 48 -13.12 4.10 -9.64
C ILE A 48 -12.30 5.24 -10.22
N LYS A 49 -12.25 5.32 -11.56
CA LYS A 49 -11.73 6.50 -12.23
C LYS A 49 -12.78 7.59 -12.18
N VAL A 50 -12.47 8.68 -11.47
CA VAL A 50 -13.43 9.76 -11.23
C VAL A 50 -13.41 10.75 -12.40
N GLU A 51 -14.48 10.76 -13.16
CA GLU A 51 -14.74 11.77 -14.21
C GLU A 51 -15.71 12.84 -13.69
N CYS A 52 -16.71 12.45 -12.90
CA CYS A 52 -17.67 13.29 -12.22
C CYS A 52 -17.86 12.77 -10.78
N ALA A 53 -17.83 13.67 -9.78
CA ALA A 53 -17.94 13.28 -8.37
C ALA A 53 -19.26 12.59 -8.04
N LYS A 54 -20.40 13.09 -8.55
CA LYS A 54 -21.73 12.51 -8.31
C LYS A 54 -21.88 11.10 -8.87
N GLU A 55 -21.41 10.89 -10.12
CA GLU A 55 -21.48 9.56 -10.76
C GLU A 55 -20.55 8.56 -10.05
N ALA A 56 -19.35 9.01 -9.67
CA ALA A 56 -18.40 8.19 -8.93
C ALA A 56 -18.93 7.82 -7.54
N ASN A 57 -19.58 8.76 -6.85
CA ASN A 57 -20.25 8.51 -5.57
C ASN A 57 -21.39 7.50 -5.73
N ALA A 58 -22.28 7.69 -6.69
CA ALA A 58 -23.38 6.75 -6.96
C ALA A 58 -22.86 5.32 -7.24
N LYS A 59 -21.79 5.22 -8.05
CA LYS A 59 -21.12 3.94 -8.32
C LYS A 59 -20.49 3.37 -7.04
N ALA A 60 -19.85 4.19 -6.22
CA ALA A 60 -19.24 3.76 -4.95
C ALA A 60 -20.29 3.16 -4.01
N LEU A 61 -21.41 3.84 -3.82
CA LEU A 61 -22.50 3.36 -2.98
C LEU A 61 -23.13 2.05 -3.51
N ASP A 62 -23.28 1.92 -4.83
CA ASP A 62 -23.78 0.70 -5.46
C ASP A 62 -22.85 -0.50 -5.20
N ILE A 63 -21.54 -0.33 -5.40
CA ILE A 63 -20.59 -1.44 -5.21
C ILE A 63 -20.35 -1.79 -3.73
N LEU A 64 -20.45 -0.82 -2.82
CA LEU A 64 -20.43 -1.09 -1.37
C LEU A 64 -21.61 -1.98 -0.97
N ASN A 65 -22.80 -1.74 -1.50
CA ASN A 65 -23.98 -2.59 -1.30
C ASN A 65 -23.83 -4.01 -1.89
N LYS A 66 -22.83 -4.22 -2.76
CA LYS A 66 -22.51 -5.52 -3.38
C LYS A 66 -21.36 -6.26 -2.68
N GLY A 67 -20.91 -5.76 -1.52
CA GLY A 67 -19.93 -6.45 -0.68
C GLY A 67 -18.48 -5.98 -0.87
N VAL A 68 -18.23 -4.89 -1.61
CA VAL A 68 -16.94 -4.21 -1.61
C VAL A 68 -16.77 -3.45 -0.30
N ASP A 69 -15.60 -3.51 0.32
CA ASP A 69 -15.27 -2.87 1.60
C ASP A 69 -14.03 -1.95 1.53
N SER A 70 -13.46 -1.83 0.33
CA SER A 70 -12.35 -0.90 0.04
C SER A 70 -12.58 -0.20 -1.29
N LEU A 71 -12.51 1.12 -1.30
CA LEU A 71 -12.68 1.94 -2.49
C LEU A 71 -11.37 2.60 -2.89
N GLY A 72 -11.10 2.65 -4.19
CA GLY A 72 -10.01 3.41 -4.78
C GLY A 72 -10.56 4.51 -5.69
N PHE A 73 -10.17 5.76 -5.47
CA PHE A 73 -10.55 6.88 -6.31
C PHE A 73 -9.35 7.47 -7.03
N SER A 74 -9.39 7.50 -8.36
CA SER A 74 -8.40 8.18 -9.17
C SER A 74 -8.91 9.55 -9.59
N LEU A 75 -8.31 10.61 -9.05
CA LEU A 75 -8.73 12.00 -9.13
C LEU A 75 -7.84 12.83 -10.07
N LYS A 76 -8.41 13.81 -10.73
CA LYS A 76 -7.67 14.79 -11.55
C LYS A 76 -7.33 16.00 -10.68
N LYS A 77 -6.12 16.55 -10.82
CA LYS A 77 -5.67 17.74 -10.05
C LYS A 77 -6.66 18.92 -10.14
N LYS A 78 -7.23 19.17 -11.32
CA LYS A 78 -8.12 20.30 -11.57
C LYS A 78 -9.43 20.24 -10.78
N ASP A 79 -9.80 19.06 -10.30
CA ASP A 79 -11.08 18.80 -9.62
C ASP A 79 -10.90 18.77 -8.09
N LEU A 80 -9.67 18.99 -7.58
CA LEU A 80 -9.37 18.94 -6.14
C LEU A 80 -9.80 20.24 -5.46
N CYS A 81 -10.95 20.21 -4.83
CA CYS A 81 -11.47 21.24 -3.93
C CYS A 81 -12.35 20.59 -2.84
N PRO A 82 -12.62 21.29 -1.73
CA PRO A 82 -13.43 20.77 -0.62
C PRO A 82 -14.80 20.25 -1.05
N GLU A 83 -15.50 20.99 -1.88
CA GLU A 83 -16.87 20.67 -2.35
C GLU A 83 -16.87 19.40 -3.22
N TYR A 84 -15.80 19.18 -3.98
CA TYR A 84 -15.66 17.98 -4.81
C TYR A 84 -15.47 16.73 -3.93
N ILE A 85 -14.63 16.84 -2.90
CA ILE A 85 -14.41 15.75 -1.93
C ILE A 85 -15.69 15.46 -1.14
N GLU A 86 -16.42 16.51 -0.70
CA GLU A 86 -17.70 16.34 -0.01
C GLU A 86 -18.71 15.60 -0.89
N THR A 87 -18.85 15.99 -2.15
CA THR A 87 -19.77 15.33 -3.11
C THR A 87 -19.35 13.89 -3.39
N LEU A 88 -18.05 13.64 -3.55
CA LEU A 88 -17.51 12.30 -3.84
C LEU A 88 -17.75 11.32 -2.69
N LEU A 89 -17.63 11.78 -1.45
CA LEU A 89 -17.71 10.94 -0.26
C LEU A 89 -19.07 11.03 0.46
N GLU A 90 -20.07 11.70 -0.13
CA GLU A 90 -21.39 11.82 0.44
C GLU A 90 -22.03 10.45 0.71
N GLY A 91 -22.54 10.22 1.92
CA GLY A 91 -23.18 8.95 2.31
C GLY A 91 -22.23 7.75 2.52
N ILE A 92 -20.92 7.93 2.34
CA ILE A 92 -19.93 6.87 2.59
C ILE A 92 -19.44 6.96 4.04
N CYS A 93 -19.61 5.89 4.81
CA CYS A 93 -19.07 5.78 6.17
C CYS A 93 -17.56 5.51 6.13
N ALA A 94 -16.73 6.53 6.32
CA ALA A 94 -15.28 6.42 6.25
C ALA A 94 -14.65 5.51 7.33
N GLU A 95 -15.35 5.28 8.45
CA GLU A 95 -14.93 4.37 9.52
C GLU A 95 -15.18 2.91 9.18
N CYS A 96 -16.14 2.65 8.27
CA CYS A 96 -16.54 1.31 7.85
C CYS A 96 -15.84 0.82 6.59
N VAL A 97 -15.33 1.76 5.76
CA VAL A 97 -14.79 1.49 4.43
C VAL A 97 -13.33 1.95 4.36
N GLU A 98 -12.45 1.12 3.82
CA GLU A 98 -11.09 1.55 3.52
C GLU A 98 -11.10 2.47 2.28
N LEU A 99 -10.62 3.71 2.42
CA LEU A 99 -10.66 4.72 1.36
C LEU A 99 -9.25 5.00 0.81
N ASN A 100 -9.07 4.74 -0.46
CA ASN A 100 -7.78 4.89 -1.14
C ASN A 100 -7.90 5.93 -2.26
N PHE A 101 -6.89 6.80 -2.37
CA PHE A 101 -6.92 7.90 -3.31
C PHE A 101 -5.64 7.97 -4.13
N SER A 102 -5.76 8.36 -5.38
CA SER A 102 -4.64 8.64 -6.26
C SER A 102 -4.89 9.89 -7.08
N THR A 103 -3.85 10.65 -7.32
CA THR A 103 -3.86 11.83 -8.20
C THR A 103 -2.50 12.00 -8.87
N CYS A 104 -2.28 13.08 -9.61
CA CYS A 104 -0.94 13.39 -10.10
C CYS A 104 0.01 13.73 -8.94
N GLN A 105 1.28 13.35 -9.04
CA GLN A 105 2.27 13.47 -7.95
C GLN A 105 2.35 14.88 -7.35
N GLY A 106 2.31 15.92 -8.18
CA GLY A 106 2.37 17.31 -7.72
C GLY A 106 1.08 17.86 -7.09
N ALA A 107 0.07 17.02 -6.86
CA ALA A 107 -1.16 17.40 -6.17
C ALA A 107 -1.47 16.47 -4.97
N THR A 108 -0.55 15.56 -4.65
CA THR A 108 -0.78 14.55 -3.61
C THR A 108 -0.88 15.18 -2.22
N VAL A 109 -0.03 16.17 -1.91
CA VAL A 109 -0.08 16.91 -0.64
C VAL A 109 -1.39 17.72 -0.52
N LEU A 110 -1.81 18.39 -1.60
CA LEU A 110 -3.11 19.09 -1.63
C LEU A 110 -4.26 18.12 -1.33
N LEU A 111 -4.27 16.96 -1.99
CA LEU A 111 -5.28 15.93 -1.74
C LEU A 111 -5.25 15.44 -0.28
N ALA A 112 -4.07 15.20 0.28
CA ALA A 112 -3.92 14.78 1.67
C ALA A 112 -4.51 15.80 2.65
N ASN A 113 -4.21 17.09 2.46
CA ASN A 113 -4.77 18.18 3.28
C ASN A 113 -6.30 18.24 3.17
N LEU A 114 -6.86 18.15 1.96
CA LEU A 114 -8.31 18.15 1.75
C LEU A 114 -9.00 16.96 2.44
N LEU A 115 -8.37 15.79 2.46
CA LEU A 115 -8.91 14.62 3.14
C LEU A 115 -8.88 14.78 4.66
N VAL A 116 -7.77 15.27 5.22
CA VAL A 116 -7.67 15.54 6.67
C VAL A 116 -8.71 16.57 7.09
N GLU A 117 -8.86 17.67 6.33
CA GLU A 117 -9.87 18.70 6.59
C GLU A 117 -11.29 18.12 6.52
N TYR A 118 -11.62 17.37 5.47
CA TYR A 118 -12.93 16.73 5.30
C TYR A 118 -13.28 15.81 6.47
N PHE A 119 -12.37 14.90 6.84
CA PHE A 119 -12.64 13.96 7.92
C PHE A 119 -12.76 14.65 9.28
N THR A 120 -11.95 15.68 9.53
CA THR A 120 -12.03 16.51 10.73
C THR A 120 -13.38 17.24 10.80
N LYS A 121 -13.79 17.89 9.69
CA LYS A 121 -15.06 18.61 9.58
C LYS A 121 -16.28 17.70 9.80
N LYS A 122 -16.19 16.45 9.33
CA LYS A 122 -17.25 15.44 9.53
C LYS A 122 -17.26 14.83 10.93
N GLY A 123 -16.25 15.09 11.76
CA GLY A 123 -16.18 14.58 13.14
C GLY A 123 -15.82 13.10 13.24
N TYR A 124 -15.17 12.53 12.23
CA TYR A 124 -14.68 11.14 12.28
C TYR A 124 -13.52 10.98 13.28
N ASP A 125 -13.41 9.82 13.89
CA ASP A 125 -12.23 9.44 14.65
C ASP A 125 -11.06 9.15 13.69
N LEU A 126 -10.19 10.15 13.50
CA LEU A 126 -9.06 10.08 12.57
C LEU A 126 -8.12 8.90 12.86
N ALA A 127 -8.02 8.47 14.13
CA ALA A 127 -7.18 7.35 14.53
C ALA A 127 -7.70 6.01 14.03
N ASN A 128 -8.98 5.91 13.66
CA ASN A 128 -9.61 4.69 13.20
C ASN A 128 -9.78 4.61 11.69
N LEU A 129 -9.66 5.72 10.97
CA LEU A 129 -9.78 5.75 9.52
C LEU A 129 -8.64 4.98 8.84
N LYS A 130 -8.99 4.16 7.84
CA LYS A 130 -8.07 3.34 7.08
C LYS A 130 -8.09 3.71 5.61
N GLY A 131 -6.92 3.69 4.99
CA GLY A 131 -6.83 3.99 3.57
C GLY A 131 -5.42 4.33 3.11
N SER A 132 -5.37 5.01 1.99
CA SER A 132 -4.09 5.47 1.46
C SER A 132 -4.23 6.63 0.49
N VAL A 133 -3.14 7.39 0.36
CA VAL A 133 -2.90 8.32 -0.74
C VAL A 133 -1.70 7.81 -1.53
N ASN A 134 -1.84 7.68 -2.85
CA ASN A 134 -0.82 7.04 -3.67
C ASN A 134 0.23 8.04 -4.14
N TYR A 135 1.39 8.10 -3.47
CA TYR A 135 2.57 8.86 -3.89
C TYR A 135 3.71 7.92 -4.24
N ASP A 136 4.09 7.88 -5.52
CA ASP A 136 5.13 6.98 -6.05
C ASP A 136 5.95 7.67 -7.15
N PRO A 137 6.86 8.57 -6.79
CA PRO A 137 7.70 9.29 -7.74
C PRO A 137 8.66 8.36 -8.50
N MET A 138 9.25 7.34 -7.85
CA MET A 138 10.15 6.40 -8.54
C MET A 138 9.42 5.58 -9.60
N GLY A 139 8.16 5.18 -9.35
CA GLY A 139 7.34 4.53 -10.38
C GLY A 139 7.09 5.44 -11.59
N LYS A 140 6.97 6.74 -11.36
CA LYS A 140 6.87 7.70 -12.48
C LYS A 140 8.19 7.92 -13.21
N MET A 141 9.30 7.83 -12.52
CA MET A 141 10.63 7.83 -13.15
C MET A 141 10.79 6.59 -14.03
N LEU A 142 10.49 5.41 -13.50
CA LEU A 142 10.62 4.14 -14.23
C LEU A 142 9.68 4.06 -15.44
N SER A 143 8.40 4.42 -15.28
CA SER A 143 7.39 4.23 -16.32
C SER A 143 7.33 5.37 -17.35
N LYS A 144 7.82 6.57 -17.02
CA LYS A 144 7.68 7.78 -17.86
C LYS A 144 8.96 8.59 -18.06
N GLY A 145 10.09 8.13 -17.51
CA GLY A 145 11.36 8.85 -17.58
C GLY A 145 11.33 10.25 -16.95
N LYS A 146 10.41 10.52 -16.00
CA LYS A 146 10.31 11.81 -15.37
C LYS A 146 11.39 12.00 -14.32
N ASP A 147 12.03 13.16 -14.33
CA ASP A 147 12.91 13.58 -13.24
C ASP A 147 12.10 13.73 -11.93
N VAL A 148 12.66 13.16 -10.86
CA VAL A 148 12.06 13.14 -9.53
C VAL A 148 13.04 13.66 -8.47
N SER A 149 14.01 14.49 -8.84
CA SER A 149 15.11 14.96 -7.99
C SER A 149 14.66 15.53 -6.63
N ASN A 150 13.48 16.14 -6.54
CA ASN A 150 12.94 16.77 -5.34
C ASN A 150 11.85 15.96 -4.63
N TYR A 151 11.74 14.66 -4.93
CA TYR A 151 10.62 13.84 -4.41
C TYR A 151 10.62 13.70 -2.89
N ILE A 152 11.81 13.77 -2.26
CA ILE A 152 11.93 13.51 -0.82
C ILE A 152 11.32 14.61 0.05
N ALA A 153 11.43 15.88 -0.37
CA ALA A 153 10.81 16.99 0.33
C ALA A 153 9.28 16.83 0.35
N THR A 154 8.69 16.50 -0.80
CA THR A 154 7.25 16.23 -0.92
C THR A 154 6.84 14.97 -0.15
N ALA A 155 7.67 13.91 -0.16
CA ALA A 155 7.40 12.69 0.60
C ALA A 155 7.38 12.97 2.10
N LYS A 156 8.34 13.74 2.62
CA LYS A 156 8.40 14.17 4.02
C LYS A 156 7.16 14.99 4.40
N GLU A 157 6.85 16.04 3.64
CA GLU A 157 5.66 16.88 3.86
C GLU A 157 4.39 16.02 3.89
N LEU A 158 4.27 15.07 2.96
CA LEU A 158 3.13 14.15 2.91
C LEU A 158 3.04 13.26 4.14
N VAL A 159 4.16 12.73 4.65
CA VAL A 159 4.20 11.95 5.89
C VAL A 159 3.78 12.81 7.09
N GLU A 160 4.24 14.06 7.16
CA GLU A 160 3.87 15.01 8.21
C GLU A 160 2.37 15.33 8.20
N VAL A 161 1.79 15.64 7.04
CA VAL A 161 0.34 15.87 6.89
C VAL A 161 -0.45 14.63 7.28
N MET A 162 -0.01 13.46 6.81
CA MET A 162 -0.68 12.18 7.07
C MET A 162 -0.42 11.62 8.48
N ALA A 163 0.34 12.29 9.33
CA ALA A 163 0.45 11.95 10.75
C ALA A 163 -0.92 12.07 11.47
N ALA A 164 -1.79 12.98 11.01
CA ALA A 164 -3.16 13.10 11.50
C ALA A 164 -4.02 11.84 11.25
N LEU A 165 -3.65 11.01 10.27
CA LEU A 165 -4.32 9.77 9.89
C LEU A 165 -3.34 8.58 10.07
N PRO A 166 -3.13 8.07 11.29
CA PRO A 166 -2.06 7.13 11.60
C PRO A 166 -2.18 5.80 10.85
N LYS A 167 -3.38 5.36 10.50
CA LYS A 167 -3.61 4.12 9.74
C LYS A 167 -3.66 4.32 8.21
N TYR A 168 -3.45 5.56 7.73
CA TYR A 168 -3.29 5.82 6.29
C TYR A 168 -1.84 5.63 5.86
N ARG A 169 -1.65 5.03 4.70
CA ARG A 169 -0.36 4.93 4.03
C ARG A 169 -0.29 5.94 2.89
N CYS A 170 0.87 6.53 2.68
CA CYS A 170 1.00 7.59 1.68
C CYS A 170 2.15 7.41 0.70
N ILE A 171 3.15 6.58 1.03
CA ILE A 171 4.24 6.25 0.11
C ILE A 171 3.96 4.88 -0.51
N SER A 172 3.94 4.81 -1.83
CA SER A 172 3.56 3.59 -2.55
C SER A 172 4.71 3.06 -3.39
N VAL A 173 4.89 1.75 -3.34
CA VAL A 173 5.73 0.98 -4.25
C VAL A 173 4.80 0.24 -5.21
N ASN A 174 4.63 0.75 -6.43
CA ASN A 174 3.73 0.16 -7.42
C ASN A 174 4.43 -0.90 -8.27
N ALA A 175 4.83 -1.99 -7.64
CA ALA A 175 5.53 -3.10 -8.28
C ALA A 175 4.68 -3.81 -9.36
N ILE A 176 3.38 -3.58 -9.38
CA ILE A 176 2.49 -4.05 -10.47
C ILE A 176 2.97 -3.56 -11.85
N GLU A 177 3.64 -2.40 -11.94
CA GLU A 177 4.23 -1.93 -13.20
C GLU A 177 5.34 -2.86 -13.68
N LEU A 178 6.13 -3.45 -12.76
CA LEU A 178 7.16 -4.45 -13.09
C LEU A 178 6.53 -5.78 -13.55
N ASN A 179 5.49 -6.22 -12.85
CA ASN A 179 4.75 -7.42 -13.23
C ASN A 179 4.15 -7.28 -14.63
N ASN A 180 3.49 -6.16 -14.92
CA ASN A 180 2.93 -5.86 -16.23
C ASN A 180 3.99 -5.72 -17.34
N ALA A 181 5.22 -5.37 -16.99
CA ALA A 181 6.36 -5.32 -17.91
C ALA A 181 6.99 -6.70 -18.15
N GLY A 182 6.50 -7.76 -17.50
CA GLY A 182 6.95 -9.14 -17.70
C GLY A 182 8.01 -9.63 -16.70
N SER A 183 8.19 -8.95 -15.57
CA SER A 183 9.09 -9.43 -14.51
C SER A 183 8.58 -10.75 -13.92
N TYR A 184 9.51 -11.66 -13.65
CA TYR A 184 9.24 -12.87 -12.91
C TYR A 184 8.95 -12.54 -11.44
N ILE A 185 8.32 -13.46 -10.72
CA ILE A 185 7.86 -13.28 -9.34
C ILE A 185 9.01 -12.85 -8.41
N ALA A 186 10.16 -13.52 -8.49
CA ALA A 186 11.34 -13.18 -7.69
C ALA A 186 11.94 -11.81 -8.08
N GLN A 187 11.91 -11.44 -9.36
CA GLN A 187 12.36 -10.13 -9.83
C GLN A 187 11.43 -9.01 -9.35
N GLU A 188 10.12 -9.17 -9.52
CA GLU A 188 9.13 -8.22 -9.01
C GLU A 188 9.33 -7.98 -7.51
N LEU A 189 9.44 -9.06 -6.73
CA LEU A 189 9.64 -8.98 -5.29
C LEU A 189 10.96 -8.29 -4.93
N GLY A 190 12.07 -8.68 -5.55
CA GLY A 190 13.40 -8.13 -5.26
C GLY A 190 13.48 -6.63 -5.56
N TYR A 191 13.01 -6.21 -6.73
CA TYR A 191 12.96 -4.80 -7.10
C TYR A 191 12.00 -4.00 -6.24
N ALA A 192 10.83 -4.55 -5.89
CA ALA A 192 9.89 -3.88 -5.00
C ALA A 192 10.48 -3.62 -3.62
N LEU A 193 11.18 -4.61 -3.04
CA LEU A 193 11.84 -4.46 -1.75
C LEU A 193 13.00 -3.44 -1.80
N ALA A 194 13.81 -3.45 -2.84
CA ALA A 194 14.85 -2.45 -3.05
C ALA A 194 14.26 -1.03 -3.18
N TRP A 195 13.18 -0.90 -3.92
CA TRP A 195 12.44 0.36 -4.08
C TRP A 195 11.84 0.86 -2.76
N GLY A 196 11.19 -0.04 -1.99
CA GLY A 196 10.69 0.29 -0.65
C GLY A 196 11.80 0.69 0.31
N ASN A 197 12.95 0.00 0.27
CA ASN A 197 14.12 0.32 1.07
C ASN A 197 14.70 1.69 0.74
N GLU A 198 14.75 2.06 -0.54
CA GLU A 198 15.18 3.39 -0.97
C GLU A 198 14.27 4.49 -0.40
N TYR A 199 12.94 4.32 -0.45
CA TYR A 199 12.03 5.26 0.18
C TYR A 199 12.23 5.34 1.70
N LEU A 200 12.41 4.20 2.35
CA LEU A 200 12.64 4.15 3.80
C LEU A 200 13.91 4.89 4.17
N ASN A 201 15.02 4.58 3.50
CA ASN A 201 16.32 5.23 3.73
C ASN A 201 16.24 6.74 3.51
N ALA A 202 15.70 7.17 2.39
CA ALA A 202 15.59 8.58 2.04
C ALA A 202 14.71 9.37 3.02
N LEU A 203 13.64 8.78 3.55
CA LEU A 203 12.82 9.40 4.59
C LEU A 203 13.57 9.53 5.93
N ILE A 204 14.35 8.51 6.30
CA ILE A 204 15.18 8.54 7.51
C ILE A 204 16.27 9.61 7.40
N GLU A 205 16.95 9.72 6.25
CA GLU A 205 17.91 10.78 5.97
C GLU A 205 17.27 12.17 6.04
N ALA A 206 15.98 12.29 5.67
CA ALA A 206 15.18 13.50 5.84
C ALA A 206 14.65 13.72 7.26
N VAL A 207 15.16 12.96 8.25
CA VAL A 207 14.82 13.09 9.69
C VAL A 207 13.37 12.67 10.01
N VAL A 208 12.78 11.75 9.25
CA VAL A 208 11.55 11.05 9.64
C VAL A 208 11.91 9.82 10.47
N SER A 209 11.18 9.54 11.55
CA SER A 209 11.45 8.35 12.36
C SER A 209 11.25 7.06 11.55
N VAL A 210 12.02 6.02 11.86
CA VAL A 210 11.88 4.70 11.21
C VAL A 210 10.45 4.16 11.33
N ASP A 211 9.89 4.26 12.54
CA ASP A 211 8.54 3.77 12.84
C ASP A 211 7.47 4.50 12.03
N ASP A 212 7.58 5.82 11.85
CA ASP A 212 6.62 6.59 11.07
C ASP A 212 6.81 6.34 9.57
N ALA A 213 8.05 6.32 9.08
CA ALA A 213 8.35 6.07 7.68
C ALA A 213 7.85 4.68 7.24
N ALA A 214 8.18 3.63 8.00
CA ALA A 214 7.79 2.25 7.66
C ALA A 214 6.27 2.06 7.65
N LYS A 215 5.54 2.64 8.62
CA LYS A 215 4.07 2.59 8.68
C LYS A 215 3.39 3.31 7.51
N LYS A 216 4.04 4.24 6.85
CA LYS A 216 3.49 5.01 5.73
C LYS A 216 3.77 4.40 4.36
N ILE A 217 4.65 3.39 4.27
CA ILE A 217 4.95 2.68 3.02
C ILE A 217 3.95 1.55 2.78
N LYS A 218 3.50 1.39 1.54
CA LYS A 218 2.69 0.25 1.07
C LYS A 218 3.24 -0.29 -0.24
N PHE A 219 3.02 -1.58 -0.45
CA PHE A 219 3.38 -2.27 -1.68
C PHE A 219 2.12 -2.68 -2.45
N ASN A 220 2.13 -2.45 -3.76
CA ASN A 220 1.12 -2.91 -4.69
C ASN A 220 1.80 -3.89 -5.65
N PHE A 221 1.47 -5.18 -5.53
CA PHE A 221 2.01 -6.25 -6.37
C PHE A 221 1.01 -6.68 -7.44
N GLY A 222 1.52 -7.15 -8.57
CA GLY A 222 0.74 -7.87 -9.54
C GLY A 222 0.45 -9.30 -9.07
N ILE A 223 -0.51 -9.96 -9.71
CA ILE A 223 -0.81 -11.38 -9.52
C ILE A 223 -0.77 -12.06 -10.88
N SER A 224 0.12 -13.05 -11.01
CA SER A 224 0.22 -13.89 -12.20
C SER A 224 -0.63 -15.16 -12.07
N SER A 225 -0.65 -15.99 -13.11
CA SER A 225 -1.38 -17.25 -13.11
C SER A 225 -0.75 -18.36 -12.26
N ASN A 226 0.42 -18.14 -11.68
CA ASN A 226 1.18 -19.15 -10.95
C ASN A 226 0.80 -19.18 -9.46
N TYR A 227 -0.41 -19.68 -9.17
CA TYR A 227 -1.10 -19.57 -7.89
C TYR A 227 -0.23 -19.81 -6.64
N PHE A 228 0.46 -20.95 -6.57
CA PHE A 228 1.27 -21.27 -5.38
C PHE A 228 2.53 -20.41 -5.25
N LEU A 229 3.14 -20.02 -6.36
CA LEU A 229 4.29 -19.12 -6.33
C LEU A 229 3.87 -17.69 -5.93
N GLU A 230 2.67 -17.24 -6.32
CA GLU A 230 2.12 -15.97 -5.87
C GLU A 230 1.85 -15.97 -4.36
N ILE A 231 1.29 -17.06 -3.81
CA ILE A 231 1.16 -17.21 -2.35
C ILE A 231 2.53 -17.14 -1.67
N ALA A 232 3.54 -17.82 -2.22
CA ALA A 232 4.90 -17.79 -1.70
C ALA A 232 5.50 -16.39 -1.76
N LYS A 233 5.27 -15.63 -2.85
CA LYS A 233 5.69 -14.22 -2.98
C LYS A 233 5.20 -13.36 -1.82
N PHE A 234 3.90 -13.40 -1.51
CA PHE A 234 3.35 -12.59 -0.41
C PHE A 234 3.85 -13.03 0.97
N ARG A 235 4.11 -14.31 1.16
CA ARG A 235 4.73 -14.81 2.40
C ARG A 235 6.17 -14.32 2.54
N ALA A 236 6.95 -14.44 1.47
CA ALA A 236 8.33 -13.96 1.42
C ALA A 236 8.41 -12.43 1.54
N ALA A 237 7.52 -11.69 0.88
CA ALA A 237 7.47 -10.23 0.93
C ALA A 237 7.35 -9.72 2.37
N ARG A 238 6.43 -10.26 3.15
CA ARG A 238 6.26 -9.87 4.56
C ARG A 238 7.51 -10.13 5.39
N MET A 239 8.06 -11.34 5.26
CA MET A 239 9.26 -11.74 6.00
C MET A 239 10.47 -10.87 5.64
N LEU A 240 10.72 -10.68 4.36
CA LEU A 240 11.87 -9.91 3.89
C LEU A 240 11.74 -8.44 4.25
N TRP A 241 10.55 -7.85 4.08
CA TRP A 241 10.30 -6.46 4.47
C TRP A 241 10.49 -6.24 5.97
N ALA A 242 9.94 -7.13 6.80
CA ALA A 242 10.12 -7.06 8.25
C ALA A 242 11.61 -7.12 8.64
N ASN A 243 12.40 -7.98 7.99
CA ASN A 243 13.85 -8.07 8.23
C ASN A 243 14.60 -6.83 7.73
N ILE A 244 14.19 -6.22 6.61
CA ILE A 244 14.77 -4.96 6.12
C ILE A 244 14.51 -3.85 7.15
N VAL A 245 13.27 -3.64 7.55
CA VAL A 245 12.91 -2.62 8.54
C VAL A 245 13.64 -2.83 9.86
N ALA A 246 13.80 -4.07 10.32
CA ALA A 246 14.52 -4.41 11.55
C ALA A 246 15.99 -3.96 11.53
N GLN A 247 16.65 -3.85 10.37
CA GLN A 247 18.02 -3.34 10.26
C GLN A 247 18.14 -1.85 10.62
N TYR A 248 17.06 -1.11 10.52
CA TYR A 248 16.99 0.31 10.91
C TYR A 248 16.66 0.51 12.39
N ALA A 249 16.60 -0.56 13.19
CA ALA A 249 16.33 -0.57 14.63
C ALA A 249 15.08 0.25 15.04
N PRO A 250 13.90 -0.07 14.49
CA PRO A 250 12.66 0.59 14.90
C PRO A 250 12.35 0.33 16.37
N ALA A 251 11.68 1.26 17.04
CA ALA A 251 11.22 1.08 18.41
C ALA A 251 10.09 0.02 18.49
N CYS A 252 9.30 -0.13 17.39
CA CYS A 252 8.25 -1.14 17.27
C CYS A 252 8.54 -2.09 16.09
N GLN A 253 8.45 -3.39 16.32
CA GLN A 253 8.58 -4.40 15.24
C GLN A 253 7.28 -4.58 14.42
N CYS A 254 6.29 -3.72 14.59
CA CYS A 254 4.96 -3.84 13.97
C CYS A 254 4.79 -3.06 12.66
N ALA A 255 5.87 -2.68 12.00
CA ALA A 255 5.85 -1.96 10.71
C ALA A 255 5.63 -2.88 9.50
#